data_ad206ea1faccafe2f81cc7e6ee156a7e
#
_entry.id   ad206ea1faccafe2f81cc7e6ee156a7e
#
_cell.length_a   1.000
_cell.length_b   1.000
_cell.length_c   1.000
_cell.angle_alpha   90.00
_cell.angle_beta   90.00
_cell.angle_gamma   90.00
#
_symmetry.space_group_name_H-M   'P 1'
#
loop_
_entity.id
_entity.type
_entity.pdbx_description
1 polymer ?
#
loop_
_entity_poly.entity_id
_entity_poly.type
_entity_poly.pdbx_seq_one_letter_code
_entity_poly.pdbx_strand_id
1 'polypeptide(L)'
;MYQQNNIEQSLPVMEHFYTLQGEGYWTGNAAYFVRLGGCDVGCTWCDVKDSWPIDKHPKFTISDISSWVQNTKTNIAVITGGEPTIHSLSELTSALHQISIRTHIETSGTSPLTGDWDWITFSPKRFKKPLSDYYLKSNELKIIIAHRNDFRWALEHGSKMHKDAFLYIQPEWDSKELLESDCIQFIKDHPNWKLSLQTHKYLNID
;
A
#
# COMPACT_ATOMS: atom_id res chain seq x y z
N MET A 1 -22.24 21.42 -32.15
CA MET A 1 -21.15 21.12 -31.21
C MET A 1 -21.68 20.13 -30.18
N TYR A 2 -21.33 18.88 -30.31
CA TYR A 2 -21.66 17.87 -29.27
C TYR A 2 -20.78 18.17 -28.07
N GLN A 3 -21.34 18.61 -26.96
CA GLN A 3 -20.64 18.55 -25.67
C GLN A 3 -20.47 17.08 -25.34
N GLN A 4 -19.22 16.58 -25.43
CA GLN A 4 -18.85 15.32 -24.79
C GLN A 4 -19.03 15.58 -23.28
N ASN A 5 -20.06 14.99 -22.69
CA ASN A 5 -20.14 14.83 -21.24
C ASN A 5 -18.95 13.94 -20.86
N ASN A 6 -17.83 14.54 -20.50
CA ASN A 6 -16.75 13.83 -19.81
C ASN A 6 -17.33 13.38 -18.48
N ILE A 7 -17.75 12.14 -18.40
CA ILE A 7 -18.12 11.50 -17.14
C ILE A 7 -16.81 11.40 -16.35
N GLU A 8 -16.69 12.16 -15.29
CA GLU A 8 -15.54 12.12 -14.38
C GLU A 8 -15.36 10.72 -13.83
N GLN A 9 -14.11 10.24 -13.79
CA GLN A 9 -13.79 8.94 -13.22
C GLN A 9 -14.18 8.90 -11.74
N SER A 10 -14.75 7.79 -11.30
CA SER A 10 -15.05 7.53 -9.90
C SER A 10 -14.45 6.21 -9.45
N LEU A 11 -14.02 6.15 -8.18
CA LEU A 11 -13.41 4.99 -7.55
C LEU A 11 -14.23 4.52 -6.35
N PRO A 12 -14.35 3.21 -6.13
CA PRO A 12 -14.98 2.67 -4.92
C PRO A 12 -14.07 2.93 -3.73
N VAL A 13 -14.52 3.69 -2.74
CA VAL A 13 -13.76 3.98 -1.53
C VAL A 13 -14.44 3.33 -0.34
N MET A 14 -13.74 2.44 0.35
CA MET A 14 -14.19 1.79 1.57
C MET A 14 -14.14 2.76 2.74
N GLU A 15 -13.00 3.43 2.91
CA GLU A 15 -12.74 4.39 3.97
C GLU A 15 -11.66 5.40 3.56
N HIS A 16 -11.63 6.53 4.22
CA HIS A 16 -10.57 7.51 4.08
C HIS A 16 -10.39 8.29 5.38
N PHE A 17 -9.15 8.62 5.72
CA PHE A 17 -8.85 9.28 6.98
C PHE A 17 -7.49 9.99 6.95
N TYR A 18 -7.32 10.99 7.81
CA TYR A 18 -6.07 11.72 8.02
C TYR A 18 -5.42 11.26 9.31
N THR A 19 -4.26 10.63 9.21
CA THR A 19 -3.54 10.04 10.34
C THR A 19 -2.02 10.06 10.13
N LEU A 20 -1.27 9.19 10.81
CA LEU A 20 0.15 8.94 10.58
C LEU A 20 0.34 7.66 9.76
N GLN A 21 1.29 7.69 8.80
CA GLN A 21 1.77 6.43 8.22
C GLN A 21 2.39 5.57 9.34
N GLY A 22 1.83 4.39 9.54
CA GLY A 22 2.23 3.49 10.63
C GLY A 22 3.27 2.44 10.24
N GLU A 23 3.67 2.35 8.95
CA GLU A 23 4.47 1.26 8.42
C GLU A 23 5.57 1.74 7.47
N GLY A 24 6.63 0.93 7.34
CA GLY A 24 7.68 1.12 6.35
C GLY A 24 8.53 2.39 6.52
N TYR A 25 9.04 2.89 5.41
CA TYR A 25 9.97 4.03 5.37
C TYR A 25 9.35 5.32 5.91
N TRP A 26 8.08 5.56 5.62
CA TRP A 26 7.40 6.81 5.96
C TRP A 26 6.71 6.80 7.32
N THR A 27 6.99 5.79 8.15
CA THR A 27 6.43 5.69 9.52
C THR A 27 6.59 7.00 10.30
N GLY A 28 5.50 7.45 10.93
CA GLY A 28 5.45 8.68 11.73
C GLY A 28 5.16 9.95 10.93
N ASN A 29 5.09 9.88 9.60
CA ASN A 29 4.72 11.04 8.78
C ASN A 29 3.18 11.17 8.71
N ALA A 30 2.69 12.41 8.78
CA ALA A 30 1.28 12.70 8.55
C ALA A 30 0.91 12.36 7.10
N ALA A 31 -0.16 11.60 6.90
CA ALA A 31 -0.62 11.16 5.60
C ALA A 31 -2.14 11.06 5.54
N TYR A 32 -2.70 11.28 4.36
CA TYR A 32 -4.10 11.03 4.09
C TYR A 32 -4.26 9.69 3.40
N PHE A 33 -4.98 8.78 4.02
CA PHE A 33 -5.23 7.46 3.48
C PHE A 33 -6.55 7.42 2.69
N VAL A 34 -6.50 6.75 1.55
CA VAL A 34 -7.68 6.40 0.75
C VAL A 34 -7.63 4.91 0.49
N ARG A 35 -8.52 4.17 1.16
CA ARG A 35 -8.65 2.73 0.99
C ARG A 35 -9.71 2.40 -0.03
N LEU A 36 -9.28 1.87 -1.16
CA LEU A 36 -10.16 1.47 -2.25
C LEU A 36 -10.79 0.11 -1.98
N GLY A 37 -12.03 -0.06 -2.41
CA GLY A 37 -12.71 -1.34 -2.44
C GLY A 37 -12.29 -2.18 -3.64
N GLY A 38 -12.34 -3.50 -3.47
CA GLY A 38 -11.97 -4.49 -4.47
C GLY A 38 -10.62 -5.14 -4.21
N CYS A 39 -10.60 -6.48 -4.12
CA CYS A 39 -9.39 -7.28 -4.00
C CYS A 39 -9.62 -8.67 -4.61
N ASP A 40 -8.66 -9.11 -5.42
CA ASP A 40 -8.67 -10.44 -6.05
C ASP A 40 -7.48 -11.33 -5.61
N VAL A 41 -6.79 -10.92 -4.53
CA VAL A 41 -5.59 -11.62 -4.01
C VAL A 41 -5.96 -12.77 -3.06
N GLY A 42 -6.93 -12.58 -2.16
CA GLY A 42 -7.49 -13.64 -1.32
C GLY A 42 -6.63 -14.08 -0.14
N CYS A 43 -5.93 -13.16 0.54
CA CYS A 43 -5.08 -13.47 1.70
C CYS A 43 -5.89 -14.01 2.89
N THR A 44 -5.55 -15.19 3.42
CA THR A 44 -6.27 -15.79 4.53
C THR A 44 -6.18 -14.99 5.83
N TRP A 45 -5.03 -14.34 6.08
CA TRP A 45 -4.72 -13.51 7.24
C TRP A 45 -4.98 -12.00 7.02
N CYS A 46 -5.75 -11.64 5.97
CA CYS A 46 -6.07 -10.24 5.70
C CYS A 46 -6.85 -9.63 6.87
N ASP A 47 -6.38 -8.49 7.38
CA ASP A 47 -7.02 -7.72 8.46
C ASP A 47 -8.13 -6.78 7.95
N VAL A 48 -8.27 -6.63 6.62
CA VAL A 48 -9.26 -5.74 5.98
C VAL A 48 -10.08 -6.49 4.91
N LYS A 49 -10.67 -7.64 5.28
CA LYS A 49 -11.48 -8.46 4.33
C LYS A 49 -12.71 -7.73 3.80
N ASP A 50 -13.20 -6.75 4.54
CA ASP A 50 -14.34 -5.93 4.11
C ASP A 50 -14.02 -5.10 2.85
N SER A 51 -12.73 -4.87 2.54
CA SER A 51 -12.30 -4.21 1.30
C SER A 51 -12.45 -5.08 0.04
N TRP A 52 -12.65 -6.41 0.16
CA TRP A 52 -12.63 -7.31 -1.00
C TRP A 52 -13.80 -7.11 -1.97
N PRO A 53 -15.07 -6.96 -1.52
CA PRO A 53 -16.18 -6.76 -2.44
C PRO A 53 -16.15 -5.36 -3.03
N ILE A 54 -15.99 -5.24 -4.34
CA ILE A 54 -15.94 -3.95 -5.02
C ILE A 54 -17.28 -3.20 -5.00
N ASP A 55 -18.39 -3.95 -5.13
CA ASP A 55 -19.74 -3.38 -5.29
C ASP A 55 -20.38 -2.92 -3.97
N LYS A 56 -19.75 -3.20 -2.83
CA LYS A 56 -20.26 -2.80 -1.51
C LYS A 56 -19.86 -1.38 -1.13
N HIS A 57 -18.88 -0.79 -1.82
CA HIS A 57 -18.33 0.50 -1.43
C HIS A 57 -18.87 1.64 -2.27
N PRO A 58 -19.17 2.78 -1.66
CA PRO A 58 -19.62 3.96 -2.38
C PRO A 58 -18.55 4.44 -3.36
N LYS A 59 -18.99 4.97 -4.50
CA LYS A 59 -18.09 5.57 -5.49
C LYS A 59 -18.01 7.08 -5.29
N PHE A 60 -16.77 7.57 -5.30
CA PHE A 60 -16.46 8.99 -5.20
C PHE A 60 -15.68 9.44 -6.44
N THR A 61 -15.92 10.66 -6.87
CA THR A 61 -15.21 11.26 -7.99
C THR A 61 -13.74 11.55 -7.62
N ILE A 62 -12.88 11.69 -8.62
CA ILE A 62 -11.49 12.10 -8.41
C ILE A 62 -11.44 13.47 -7.73
N SER A 63 -12.35 14.38 -8.08
CA SER A 63 -12.48 15.70 -7.43
C SER A 63 -12.83 15.59 -5.95
N ASP A 64 -13.74 14.68 -5.57
CA ASP A 64 -14.07 14.45 -4.15
C ASP A 64 -12.82 13.99 -3.38
N ILE A 65 -12.13 12.97 -3.89
CA ILE A 65 -10.93 12.40 -3.25
C ILE A 65 -9.83 13.45 -3.12
N SER A 66 -9.57 14.22 -4.15
CA SER A 66 -8.57 15.29 -4.14
C SER A 66 -8.90 16.38 -3.12
N SER A 67 -10.18 16.74 -3.01
CA SER A 67 -10.65 17.76 -2.06
C SER A 67 -10.47 17.32 -0.60
N TRP A 68 -10.65 16.03 -0.28
CA TRP A 68 -10.42 15.52 1.07
C TRP A 68 -8.96 15.71 1.49
N VAL A 69 -8.01 15.35 0.61
CA VAL A 69 -6.57 15.51 0.89
C VAL A 69 -6.22 16.98 1.03
N GLN A 70 -6.69 17.83 0.11
CA GLN A 70 -6.42 19.27 0.09
C GLN A 70 -6.89 19.99 1.36
N ASN A 71 -7.96 19.52 1.99
CA ASN A 71 -8.49 20.08 3.24
C ASN A 71 -7.67 19.71 4.48
N THR A 72 -6.55 19.03 4.33
CA THR A 72 -5.62 18.68 5.41
C THR A 72 -4.31 19.45 5.29
N LYS A 73 -3.41 19.27 6.26
CA LYS A 73 -2.07 19.88 6.23
C LYS A 73 -0.98 18.94 5.69
N THR A 74 -1.33 17.71 5.34
CA THR A 74 -0.36 16.79 4.76
C THR A 74 -0.10 17.10 3.29
N ASN A 75 1.09 16.71 2.83
CA ASN A 75 1.44 16.67 1.42
C ASN A 75 1.60 15.21 0.90
N ILE A 76 1.06 14.23 1.63
CA ILE A 76 1.15 12.81 1.28
C ILE A 76 -0.26 12.21 1.23
N ALA A 77 -0.62 11.62 0.09
CA ALA A 77 -1.77 10.74 -0.06
C ALA A 77 -1.31 9.31 -0.24
N VAL A 78 -1.77 8.40 0.62
CA VAL A 78 -1.50 6.96 0.54
C VAL A 78 -2.73 6.27 -0.04
N ILE A 79 -2.59 5.73 -1.23
CA ILE A 79 -3.62 4.95 -1.89
C ILE A 79 -3.37 3.48 -1.57
N THR A 80 -4.31 2.89 -0.88
CA THR A 80 -4.27 1.50 -0.43
C THR A 80 -5.62 0.84 -0.69
N GLY A 81 -5.94 -0.27 -0.07
CA GLY A 81 -7.27 -0.84 -0.17
C GLY A 81 -7.30 -2.33 0.05
N GLY A 82 -8.13 -3.00 -0.74
CA GLY A 82 -7.96 -4.39 -1.06
C GLY A 82 -6.71 -4.55 -1.92
N GLU A 83 -6.86 -4.42 -3.25
CA GLU A 83 -5.72 -4.28 -4.17
C GLU A 83 -5.96 -3.07 -5.08
N PRO A 84 -5.31 -1.93 -4.82
CA PRO A 84 -5.62 -0.68 -5.54
C PRO A 84 -5.30 -0.76 -7.03
N THR A 85 -4.36 -1.58 -7.45
CA THR A 85 -3.94 -1.67 -8.87
C THR A 85 -4.92 -2.41 -9.78
N ILE A 86 -6.04 -2.96 -9.24
CA ILE A 86 -7.14 -3.43 -10.10
C ILE A 86 -7.91 -2.27 -10.74
N HIS A 87 -7.71 -1.04 -10.23
CA HIS A 87 -8.32 0.19 -10.76
C HIS A 87 -7.34 0.96 -11.65
N SER A 88 -7.88 1.76 -12.59
CA SER A 88 -7.07 2.79 -13.27
C SER A 88 -6.89 3.99 -12.33
N LEU A 89 -5.64 4.35 -12.04
CA LEU A 89 -5.30 5.40 -11.06
C LEU A 89 -4.62 6.62 -11.69
N SER A 90 -4.52 6.66 -13.02
CA SER A 90 -3.81 7.74 -13.72
C SER A 90 -4.46 9.12 -13.50
N GLU A 91 -5.80 9.21 -13.52
CA GLU A 91 -6.49 10.47 -13.28
C GLU A 91 -6.33 10.93 -11.82
N LEU A 92 -6.39 9.98 -10.87
CA LEU A 92 -6.22 10.29 -9.46
C LEU A 92 -4.82 10.85 -9.15
N THR A 93 -3.77 10.18 -9.63
CA THR A 93 -2.39 10.65 -9.40
C THR A 93 -2.15 12.00 -10.05
N SER A 94 -2.65 12.20 -11.28
CA SER A 94 -2.57 13.50 -11.96
C SER A 94 -3.25 14.63 -11.19
N ALA A 95 -4.46 14.39 -10.65
CA ALA A 95 -5.20 15.38 -9.88
C ALA A 95 -4.49 15.72 -8.56
N LEU A 96 -3.95 14.72 -7.85
CA LEU A 96 -3.19 14.94 -6.63
C LEU A 96 -1.89 15.72 -6.88
N HIS A 97 -1.16 15.42 -7.95
CA HIS A 97 0.05 16.18 -8.32
C HIS A 97 -0.26 17.63 -8.69
N GLN A 98 -1.39 17.91 -9.35
CA GLN A 98 -1.82 19.28 -9.67
C GLN A 98 -1.99 20.17 -8.43
N ILE A 99 -2.32 19.56 -7.29
CA ILE A 99 -2.44 20.26 -5.99
C ILE A 99 -1.20 20.05 -5.09
N SER A 100 -0.06 19.62 -5.67
CA SER A 100 1.23 19.43 -4.98
C SER A 100 1.21 18.38 -3.87
N ILE A 101 0.39 17.35 -4.00
CA ILE A 101 0.33 16.20 -3.09
C ILE A 101 1.18 15.06 -3.67
N ARG A 102 2.08 14.49 -2.86
CA ARG A 102 2.83 13.28 -3.18
C ARG A 102 1.91 12.07 -3.15
N THR A 103 2.05 11.23 -4.15
CA THR A 103 1.26 10.02 -4.32
C THR A 103 2.04 8.79 -3.87
N HIS A 104 1.57 8.12 -2.84
CA HIS A 104 2.07 6.84 -2.37
C HIS A 104 1.07 5.73 -2.66
N ILE A 105 1.55 4.55 -3.03
CA ILE A 105 0.70 3.36 -3.20
C ILE A 105 1.22 2.20 -2.39
N GLU A 106 0.32 1.47 -1.74
CA GLU A 106 0.58 0.17 -1.12
C GLU A 106 -0.13 -0.92 -1.93
N THR A 107 0.62 -1.84 -2.52
CA THR A 107 0.10 -2.85 -3.46
C THR A 107 0.79 -4.20 -3.31
N SER A 108 0.06 -5.27 -3.60
CA SER A 108 0.64 -6.61 -3.77
C SER A 108 1.36 -6.80 -5.12
N GLY A 109 1.18 -5.86 -6.06
CA GLY A 109 1.80 -5.90 -7.38
C GLY A 109 1.20 -6.92 -8.34
N THR A 110 -0.05 -7.34 -8.14
CA THR A 110 -0.67 -8.42 -8.92
C THR A 110 -1.41 -7.96 -10.18
N SER A 111 -1.49 -6.65 -10.39
CA SER A 111 -2.11 -6.03 -11.57
C SER A 111 -1.20 -4.93 -12.14
N PRO A 112 -1.36 -4.50 -13.39
CA PRO A 112 -0.53 -3.46 -13.98
C PRO A 112 -0.62 -2.14 -13.20
N LEU A 113 0.53 -1.53 -12.93
CA LEU A 113 0.59 -0.23 -12.29
C LEU A 113 0.20 0.87 -13.28
N THR A 114 -0.82 1.64 -12.94
CA THR A 114 -1.27 2.83 -13.67
C THR A 114 -1.08 4.07 -12.82
N GLY A 115 -0.92 5.23 -13.44
CA GLY A 115 -0.64 6.50 -12.74
C GLY A 115 0.85 6.73 -12.49
N ASP A 116 1.16 7.92 -11.97
CA ASP A 116 2.50 8.37 -11.63
C ASP A 116 2.64 8.44 -10.11
N TRP A 117 3.67 7.77 -9.57
CA TRP A 117 3.80 7.54 -8.15
C TRP A 117 5.14 8.05 -7.62
N ASP A 118 5.09 8.87 -6.59
CA ASP A 118 6.29 9.33 -5.87
C ASP A 118 6.86 8.25 -4.96
N TRP A 119 6.01 7.32 -4.48
CA TRP A 119 6.43 6.20 -3.65
C TRP A 119 5.59 4.95 -3.89
N ILE A 120 6.25 3.84 -4.13
CA ILE A 120 5.62 2.54 -4.34
C ILE A 120 6.09 1.57 -3.25
N THR A 121 5.20 1.20 -2.33
CA THR A 121 5.38 0.11 -1.38
C THR A 121 4.86 -1.17 -1.99
N PHE A 122 5.77 -2.04 -2.37
CA PHE A 122 5.46 -3.36 -2.94
C PHE A 122 5.42 -4.40 -1.82
N SER A 123 4.25 -4.97 -1.59
CA SER A 123 4.02 -5.99 -0.56
C SER A 123 3.45 -7.27 -1.17
N PRO A 124 4.26 -8.09 -1.88
CA PRO A 124 3.79 -9.29 -2.57
C PRO A 124 3.16 -10.28 -1.59
N LYS A 125 2.18 -11.05 -2.09
CA LYS A 125 1.43 -12.02 -1.31
C LYS A 125 1.58 -13.41 -1.93
N ARG A 126 1.62 -14.46 -1.11
CA ARG A 126 1.77 -15.86 -1.59
C ARG A 126 0.58 -16.35 -2.39
N PHE A 127 -0.57 -15.71 -2.25
CA PHE A 127 -1.86 -16.14 -2.81
C PHE A 127 -2.01 -15.81 -4.30
N LYS A 128 -1.29 -14.81 -4.78
CA LYS A 128 -1.29 -14.40 -6.18
C LYS A 128 0.10 -13.89 -6.59
N LYS A 129 0.60 -14.40 -7.72
CA LYS A 129 1.94 -14.05 -8.22
C LYS A 129 1.97 -12.57 -8.65
N PRO A 130 2.96 -11.78 -8.18
CA PRO A 130 3.13 -10.40 -8.62
C PRO A 130 3.75 -10.33 -10.03
N LEU A 131 3.56 -9.18 -10.68
CA LEU A 131 4.21 -8.85 -11.94
C LEU A 131 5.68 -8.45 -11.70
N SER A 132 6.55 -8.80 -12.65
CA SER A 132 7.99 -8.57 -12.53
C SER A 132 8.40 -7.09 -12.47
N ASP A 133 7.62 -6.21 -13.08
CA ASP A 133 7.90 -4.78 -13.17
C ASP A 133 8.01 -4.12 -11.79
N TYR A 134 7.29 -4.62 -10.79
CA TYR A 134 7.32 -4.05 -9.44
C TYR A 134 8.70 -4.16 -8.78
N TYR A 135 9.50 -5.18 -9.10
CA TYR A 135 10.87 -5.29 -8.57
C TYR A 135 11.80 -4.18 -9.04
N LEU A 136 11.51 -3.58 -10.19
CA LEU A 136 12.31 -2.50 -10.78
C LEU A 136 11.78 -1.11 -10.46
N LYS A 137 10.47 -0.99 -10.18
CA LYS A 137 9.78 0.29 -10.03
C LYS A 137 9.54 0.69 -8.56
N SER A 138 9.54 -0.27 -7.63
CA SER A 138 9.12 -0.02 -6.25
C SER A 138 10.26 0.53 -5.40
N ASN A 139 9.95 1.57 -4.63
CA ASN A 139 10.89 2.18 -3.70
C ASN A 139 11.13 1.32 -2.46
N GLU A 140 10.12 0.52 -2.09
CA GLU A 140 10.10 -0.27 -0.87
C GLU A 140 9.52 -1.66 -1.13
N LEU A 141 10.20 -2.69 -0.64
CA LEU A 141 9.66 -4.04 -0.50
C LEU A 141 9.27 -4.26 0.97
N LYS A 142 8.01 -4.62 1.22
CA LYS A 142 7.50 -4.94 2.57
C LYS A 142 6.94 -6.35 2.58
N ILE A 143 7.65 -7.28 3.23
CA ILE A 143 7.21 -8.68 3.35
C ILE A 143 6.55 -8.91 4.70
N ILE A 144 5.31 -9.35 4.67
CA ILE A 144 4.59 -9.77 5.88
C ILE A 144 5.04 -11.17 6.28
N ILE A 145 5.48 -11.30 7.53
CA ILE A 145 5.90 -12.55 8.14
C ILE A 145 4.75 -13.08 9.00
N ALA A 146 3.98 -14.01 8.46
CA ALA A 146 2.92 -14.73 9.15
C ALA A 146 3.37 -16.14 9.60
N HIS A 147 4.47 -16.64 9.03
CA HIS A 147 5.05 -17.94 9.34
C HIS A 147 6.57 -17.93 9.11
N ARG A 148 7.31 -18.77 9.82
CA ARG A 148 8.80 -18.88 9.70
C ARG A 148 9.29 -19.13 8.26
N ASN A 149 8.52 -19.80 7.44
CA ASN A 149 8.86 -19.99 6.01
C ASN A 149 8.87 -18.68 5.21
N ASP A 150 8.30 -17.60 5.74
CA ASP A 150 8.24 -16.32 5.04
C ASP A 150 9.60 -15.60 5.02
N PHE A 151 10.51 -15.91 5.93
CA PHE A 151 11.88 -15.38 5.88
C PHE A 151 12.62 -15.79 4.60
N ARG A 152 12.52 -17.08 4.21
CA ARG A 152 13.10 -17.51 2.94
C ARG A 152 12.46 -16.80 1.75
N TRP A 153 11.14 -16.66 1.78
CA TRP A 153 10.41 -15.96 0.74
C TRP A 153 10.77 -14.47 0.69
N ALA A 154 11.04 -13.84 1.83
CA ALA A 154 11.56 -12.48 1.90
C ALA A 154 12.90 -12.36 1.15
N LEU A 155 13.84 -13.25 1.40
CA LEU A 155 15.13 -13.26 0.71
C LEU A 155 14.99 -13.48 -0.80
N GLU A 156 14.10 -14.39 -1.22
CA GLU A 156 13.81 -14.62 -2.65
C GLU A 156 13.26 -13.38 -3.36
N HIS A 157 12.41 -12.60 -2.70
CA HIS A 157 11.85 -11.36 -3.25
C HIS A 157 12.88 -10.22 -3.16
N GLY A 158 13.58 -10.10 -2.05
CA GLY A 158 14.60 -9.08 -1.86
C GLY A 158 15.74 -9.17 -2.88
N SER A 159 16.14 -10.39 -3.25
CA SER A 159 17.19 -10.60 -4.27
C SER A 159 16.80 -10.14 -5.68
N LYS A 160 15.53 -9.91 -5.95
CA LYS A 160 14.99 -9.44 -7.24
C LYS A 160 14.82 -7.92 -7.29
N MET A 161 14.82 -7.25 -6.13
CA MET A 161 14.65 -5.80 -6.07
C MET A 161 15.85 -5.08 -6.66
N HIS A 162 15.61 -3.90 -7.22
CA HIS A 162 16.72 -3.04 -7.60
C HIS A 162 17.52 -2.58 -6.37
N LYS A 163 18.78 -2.23 -6.57
CA LYS A 163 19.77 -2.01 -5.49
C LYS A 163 19.43 -0.87 -4.51
N ASP A 164 18.64 0.10 -4.95
CA ASP A 164 18.32 1.30 -4.17
C ASP A 164 16.99 1.15 -3.42
N ALA A 165 16.29 0.00 -3.56
CA ALA A 165 15.05 -0.26 -2.85
C ALA A 165 15.29 -0.53 -1.36
N PHE A 166 14.39 -0.02 -0.53
CA PHE A 166 14.37 -0.34 0.89
C PHE A 166 13.69 -1.70 1.12
N LEU A 167 14.29 -2.53 1.98
CA LEU A 167 13.79 -3.87 2.26
C LEU A 167 13.27 -3.94 3.69
N TYR A 168 12.00 -4.33 3.84
CA TYR A 168 11.33 -4.46 5.12
C TYR A 168 10.71 -5.84 5.29
N ILE A 169 10.84 -6.39 6.51
CA ILE A 169 9.95 -7.43 7.00
C ILE A 169 9.04 -6.83 8.07
N GLN A 170 7.83 -7.34 8.16
CA GLN A 170 6.83 -6.91 9.13
C GLN A 170 6.14 -8.15 9.70
N PRO A 171 6.20 -8.40 11.02
CA PRO A 171 5.41 -9.48 11.62
C PRO A 171 3.92 -9.21 11.41
N GLU A 172 3.19 -10.26 11.01
CA GLU A 172 1.73 -10.21 10.95
C GLU A 172 1.19 -9.99 12.36
N TRP A 173 0.15 -9.17 12.49
CA TRP A 173 -0.28 -8.63 13.79
C TRP A 173 -0.68 -9.69 14.81
N ASP A 174 -1.48 -10.68 14.40
CA ASP A 174 -1.96 -11.72 15.31
C ASP A 174 -0.86 -12.74 15.67
N SER A 175 0.16 -12.85 14.81
CA SER A 175 1.30 -13.76 14.98
C SER A 175 2.54 -13.06 15.57
N LYS A 176 2.49 -11.75 15.85
CA LYS A 176 3.66 -10.95 16.21
C LYS A 176 4.41 -11.47 17.43
N GLU A 177 3.71 -11.85 18.49
CA GLU A 177 4.33 -12.33 19.74
C GLU A 177 5.17 -13.60 19.52
N LEU A 178 4.79 -14.43 18.55
CA LEU A 178 5.50 -15.67 18.20
C LEU A 178 6.69 -15.43 17.26
N LEU A 179 6.66 -14.36 16.47
CA LEU A 179 7.59 -14.14 15.36
C LEU A 179 8.53 -12.96 15.56
N GLU A 180 8.28 -12.10 16.54
CA GLU A 180 9.04 -10.86 16.73
C GLU A 180 10.52 -11.14 17.00
N SER A 181 10.85 -12.12 17.86
CA SER A 181 12.24 -12.51 18.13
C SER A 181 12.93 -13.05 16.88
N ASP A 182 12.23 -13.84 16.07
CA ASP A 182 12.77 -14.38 14.81
C ASP A 182 12.97 -13.24 13.79
N CYS A 183 12.07 -12.25 13.74
CA CYS A 183 12.23 -11.05 12.92
C CYS A 183 13.45 -10.23 13.33
N ILE A 184 13.66 -10.02 14.64
CA ILE A 184 14.83 -9.31 15.16
C ILE A 184 16.12 -10.06 14.79
N GLN A 185 16.15 -11.39 14.96
CA GLN A 185 17.31 -12.18 14.58
C GLN A 185 17.58 -12.11 13.08
N PHE A 186 16.53 -12.23 12.26
CA PHE A 186 16.65 -12.10 10.80
C PHE A 186 17.29 -10.77 10.39
N ILE A 187 16.88 -9.63 10.99
CA ILE A 187 17.48 -8.31 10.72
C ILE A 187 18.96 -8.28 11.10
N LYS A 188 19.33 -8.87 12.24
CA LYS A 188 20.76 -8.96 12.66
C LYS A 188 21.61 -9.75 11.68
N ASP A 189 21.06 -10.82 11.12
CA ASP A 189 21.73 -11.68 10.15
C ASP A 189 21.74 -11.07 8.72
N HIS A 190 20.81 -10.12 8.45
CA HIS A 190 20.65 -9.48 7.15
C HIS A 190 20.52 -7.95 7.30
N PRO A 191 21.63 -7.23 7.57
CA PRO A 191 21.61 -5.81 8.00
C PRO A 191 21.14 -4.82 6.92
N ASN A 192 20.95 -5.25 5.68
CA ASN A 192 20.28 -4.48 4.62
C ASN A 192 18.74 -4.49 4.71
N TRP A 193 18.18 -5.36 5.55
CA TRP A 193 16.76 -5.39 5.86
C TRP A 193 16.46 -4.54 7.10
N LYS A 194 15.23 -4.04 7.19
CA LYS A 194 14.71 -3.26 8.31
C LYS A 194 13.43 -3.91 8.84
N LEU A 195 13.16 -3.66 10.11
CA LEU A 195 11.90 -4.05 10.73
C LEU A 195 10.86 -2.95 10.50
N SER A 196 9.73 -3.30 9.93
CA SER A 196 8.53 -2.48 9.94
C SER A 196 7.60 -2.97 11.05
N LEU A 197 7.01 -2.04 11.78
CA LEU A 197 5.96 -2.32 12.74
C LEU A 197 4.67 -1.67 12.25
N GLN A 198 3.52 -2.14 12.75
CA GLN A 198 2.23 -1.47 12.59
C GLN A 198 2.05 -0.47 13.73
N THR A 199 2.80 0.64 13.71
CA THR A 199 2.85 1.59 14.82
C THR A 199 1.51 2.23 15.12
N HIS A 200 0.63 2.39 14.11
CA HIS A 200 -0.74 2.85 14.28
C HIS A 200 -1.53 1.96 15.25
N LYS A 201 -1.34 0.63 15.20
CA LYS A 201 -2.01 -0.30 16.14
C LYS A 201 -1.50 -0.16 17.59
N TYR A 202 -0.20 0.16 17.78
CA TYR A 202 0.34 0.43 19.10
C TYR A 202 -0.12 1.78 19.66
N LEU A 203 -0.30 2.77 18.79
CA LEU A 203 -0.77 4.10 19.16
C LEU A 203 -2.29 4.19 19.27
N ASN A 204 -3.01 3.15 18.86
CA ASN A 204 -4.47 3.10 18.80
C ASN A 204 -5.07 4.27 18.01
N ILE A 205 -4.52 4.48 16.80
CA ILE A 205 -4.98 5.44 15.78
C ILE A 205 -5.34 4.68 14.49
N ASP A 206 -6.05 5.38 13.58
CA ASP A 206 -6.41 4.83 12.27
C ASP A 206 -5.18 4.46 11.44
#